data_4763df31044bcdb8b25b6c7812d146cd
#
_entry.id   4763df31044bcdb8b25b6c7812d146cd
#
_cell.length_a   1.000
_cell.length_b   1.000
_cell.length_c   1.000
_cell.angle_alpha   90.00
_cell.angle_beta   90.00
_cell.angle_gamma   90.00
#
_symmetry.space_group_name_H-M   'P 1'
#
loop_
_entity.id
_entity.type
_entity.pdbx_description
1 polymer ?
#
loop_
_entity_poly.entity_id
_entity_poly.type
_entity_poly.pdbx_seq_one_letter_code
_entity_poly.pdbx_strand_id
1 'polypeptide(L)'
;IEEDAIALDGVVVSANRSETTRRMAPTLVNVVDLKLFETTNSSTLSQGLNFQPGVRVETNCQNCGFQQVRINGLDGPYTQILIDSRPVFSALSGVYGLEQIPASMIERVEVMRGGGSALFGSSAIAGTINIITKEPLRNSGQLSHTITSLGGSSSFDNNTSLNASLVTDDHRAGLYIFGQNRYRSGYDYDGDGFTELPKLKNQTVG
;
A
#
# COMPACT_ATOMS: atom_id res chain seq x y z
N ILE A 1 15.17 -25.07 -12.59
CA ILE A 1 14.77 -24.09 -11.58
C ILE A 1 15.89 -23.05 -11.64
N GLU A 2 15.74 -22.05 -12.51
CA GLU A 2 16.54 -20.83 -12.42
C GLU A 2 16.02 -20.07 -11.21
N GLU A 3 16.78 -20.05 -10.14
CA GLU A 3 16.55 -19.16 -9.02
C GLU A 3 16.62 -17.74 -9.54
N ASP A 4 15.60 -16.97 -9.22
CA ASP A 4 15.41 -15.57 -9.62
C ASP A 4 16.52 -14.69 -8.99
N ALA A 5 17.73 -14.79 -9.52
CA ALA A 5 18.89 -13.99 -9.10
C ALA A 5 18.63 -12.47 -9.29
N ILE A 6 17.64 -12.12 -10.11
CA ILE A 6 17.24 -10.75 -10.42
C ILE A 6 16.61 -10.05 -9.19
N ALA A 7 15.95 -10.80 -8.29
CA ALA A 7 15.31 -10.19 -7.10
C ALA A 7 16.32 -9.70 -6.04
N LEU A 8 17.59 -10.11 -6.11
CA LEU A 8 18.63 -9.69 -5.16
C LEU A 8 19.34 -8.38 -5.56
N ASP A 9 19.28 -8.01 -6.82
CA ASP A 9 19.91 -6.81 -7.36
C ASP A 9 18.95 -5.59 -7.44
N GLY A 10 17.73 -5.73 -6.91
CA GLY A 10 16.76 -4.64 -6.84
C GLY A 10 17.30 -3.45 -6.05
N VAL A 11 16.99 -2.23 -6.53
CA VAL A 11 17.32 -0.98 -5.83
C VAL A 11 16.30 -0.72 -4.73
N VAL A 12 16.77 -0.36 -3.54
CA VAL A 12 15.95 0.03 -2.39
C VAL A 12 16.41 1.39 -1.86
N VAL A 13 15.48 2.17 -1.33
CA VAL A 13 15.72 3.52 -0.82
C VAL A 13 15.59 3.57 0.70
N SER A 14 14.78 2.71 1.29
CA SER A 14 14.41 2.77 2.71
C SER A 14 15.57 2.51 3.67
N ALA A 15 16.61 1.82 3.23
CA ALA A 15 17.71 1.41 4.11
C ALA A 15 18.58 2.59 4.60
N ASN A 16 18.74 3.65 3.78
CA ASN A 16 19.63 4.78 4.07
C ASN A 16 19.17 6.11 3.45
N ARG A 17 17.92 6.19 3.00
CA ARG A 17 17.33 7.35 2.28
C ARG A 17 17.98 7.68 0.95
N SER A 18 18.77 6.79 0.40
CA SER A 18 19.37 6.91 -0.91
C SER A 18 19.26 5.58 -1.65
N GLU A 19 19.27 5.64 -2.96
CA GLU A 19 19.27 4.43 -3.78
C GLU A 19 20.48 3.57 -3.48
N THR A 20 20.21 2.33 -3.15
CA THR A 20 21.25 1.32 -2.91
C THR A 20 20.76 -0.04 -3.41
N THR A 21 21.67 -0.90 -3.82
CA THR A 21 21.27 -2.27 -4.14
C THR A 21 20.81 -2.97 -2.86
N ARG A 22 19.74 -3.74 -2.94
CA ARG A 22 19.16 -4.48 -1.81
C ARG A 22 20.20 -5.34 -1.10
N ARG A 23 21.16 -5.91 -1.85
CA ARG A 23 22.25 -6.74 -1.32
C ARG A 23 23.24 -5.95 -0.46
N MET A 24 23.45 -4.66 -0.75
CA MET A 24 24.36 -3.78 -0.02
C MET A 24 23.65 -2.93 1.03
N ALA A 25 22.35 -3.07 1.16
CA ALA A 25 21.57 -2.33 2.15
C ALA A 25 22.02 -2.70 3.58
N PRO A 26 22.25 -1.73 4.46
CA PRO A 26 22.71 -1.98 5.84
C PRO A 26 21.64 -2.69 6.70
N THR A 27 20.40 -2.69 6.27
CA THR A 27 19.26 -3.34 6.92
C THR A 27 18.50 -4.19 5.93
N LEU A 28 17.84 -5.24 6.41
CA LEU A 28 17.02 -6.10 5.56
C LEU A 28 15.77 -5.35 5.12
N VAL A 29 15.66 -5.11 3.81
CA VAL A 29 14.48 -4.54 3.17
C VAL A 29 13.80 -5.60 2.32
N ASN A 30 12.54 -5.86 2.62
CA ASN A 30 11.69 -6.69 1.78
C ASN A 30 10.95 -5.79 0.78
N VAL A 31 10.96 -6.18 -0.48
CA VAL A 31 10.26 -5.47 -1.55
C VAL A 31 9.01 -6.24 -1.92
N VAL A 32 7.89 -5.55 -1.89
CA VAL A 32 6.60 -6.03 -2.40
C VAL A 32 6.37 -5.31 -3.72
N ASP A 33 6.44 -6.04 -4.81
CA ASP A 33 6.29 -5.50 -6.14
C ASP A 33 4.81 -5.39 -6.58
N LEU A 34 4.57 -4.67 -7.67
CA LEU A 34 3.23 -4.51 -8.23
C LEU A 34 2.61 -5.86 -8.64
N LYS A 35 3.42 -6.82 -9.06
CA LYS A 35 2.94 -8.14 -9.47
C LYS A 35 2.22 -8.88 -8.34
N LEU A 36 2.66 -8.70 -7.09
CA LEU A 36 1.94 -9.25 -5.93
C LEU A 36 0.53 -8.67 -5.84
N PHE A 37 0.38 -7.34 -5.97
CA PHE A 37 -0.92 -6.68 -5.93
C PHE A 37 -1.85 -7.14 -7.04
N GLU A 38 -1.32 -7.33 -8.25
CA GLU A 38 -2.07 -7.85 -9.40
C GLU A 38 -2.48 -9.31 -9.19
N THR A 39 -1.54 -10.16 -8.77
CA THR A 39 -1.79 -11.60 -8.57
C THR A 39 -2.80 -11.86 -7.44
N THR A 40 -2.76 -11.04 -6.38
CA THR A 40 -3.69 -11.15 -5.24
C THR A 40 -4.96 -10.34 -5.42
N ASN A 41 -5.11 -9.64 -6.56
CA ASN A 41 -6.21 -8.72 -6.84
C ASN A 41 -6.40 -7.67 -5.73
N SER A 42 -5.29 -7.22 -5.14
CA SER A 42 -5.27 -6.22 -4.07
C SER A 42 -5.45 -4.82 -4.65
N SER A 43 -6.53 -4.15 -4.28
CA SER A 43 -6.86 -2.81 -4.78
C SER A 43 -6.30 -1.67 -3.93
N THR A 44 -5.84 -1.98 -2.72
CA THR A 44 -5.27 -1.01 -1.76
C THR A 44 -3.98 -1.54 -1.15
N LEU A 45 -3.19 -0.61 -0.60
CA LEU A 45 -1.97 -0.94 0.12
C LEU A 45 -2.22 -1.96 1.24
N SER A 46 -3.26 -1.75 2.04
CA SER A 46 -3.59 -2.61 3.17
C SER A 46 -3.82 -4.07 2.77
N GLN A 47 -4.47 -4.30 1.64
CA GLN A 47 -4.71 -5.65 1.13
C GLN A 47 -3.40 -6.33 0.72
N GLY A 48 -2.53 -5.65 -0.02
CA GLY A 48 -1.26 -6.21 -0.47
C GLY A 48 -0.30 -6.50 0.69
N LEU A 49 -0.28 -5.66 1.72
CA LEU A 49 0.57 -5.86 2.89
C LEU A 49 0.25 -7.13 3.69
N ASN A 50 -0.97 -7.64 3.64
CA ASN A 50 -1.34 -8.90 4.32
C ASN A 50 -0.58 -10.13 3.77
N PHE A 51 -0.05 -10.04 2.56
CA PHE A 51 0.74 -11.11 1.97
C PHE A 51 2.24 -11.01 2.28
N GLN A 52 2.65 -9.96 3.03
CA GLN A 52 4.05 -9.78 3.39
C GLN A 52 4.36 -10.48 4.71
N PRO A 53 5.28 -11.46 4.76
CA PRO A 53 5.68 -12.14 5.98
C PRO A 53 6.17 -11.15 7.05
N GLY A 54 5.67 -11.33 8.31
CA GLY A 54 6.01 -10.48 9.45
C GLY A 54 5.27 -9.13 9.49
N VAL A 55 4.37 -8.90 8.54
CA VAL A 55 3.46 -7.75 8.53
C VAL A 55 2.04 -8.24 8.67
N ARG A 56 1.25 -7.57 9.49
CA ARG A 56 -0.17 -7.86 9.68
C ARG A 56 -0.96 -6.55 9.66
N VAL A 57 -1.97 -6.49 8.84
CA VAL A 57 -2.96 -5.41 8.86
C VAL A 57 -4.14 -5.85 9.70
N GLU A 58 -4.43 -5.11 10.76
CA GLU A 58 -5.56 -5.37 11.65
C GLU A 58 -6.58 -4.25 11.53
N THR A 59 -7.85 -4.64 11.54
CA THR A 59 -8.97 -3.70 11.67
C THR A 59 -9.42 -3.70 13.12
N ASN A 60 -9.07 -2.63 13.87
CA ASN A 60 -9.31 -2.57 15.31
C ASN A 60 -10.72 -2.06 15.67
N CYS A 61 -11.41 -1.46 14.74
CA CYS A 61 -12.77 -1.01 14.92
C CYS A 61 -13.58 -1.40 13.69
N GLN A 62 -14.46 -2.37 13.84
CA GLN A 62 -15.28 -2.84 12.73
C GLN A 62 -16.19 -1.73 12.19
N ASN A 63 -16.78 -0.93 13.08
CA ASN A 63 -17.70 0.15 12.68
C ASN A 63 -17.02 1.36 12.04
N CYS A 64 -15.74 1.63 12.38
CA CYS A 64 -15.01 2.79 11.88
C CYS A 64 -13.98 2.45 10.79
N GLY A 65 -13.74 1.16 10.50
CA GLY A 65 -12.78 0.72 9.49
C GLY A 65 -11.33 1.11 9.82
N PHE A 66 -11.02 1.29 11.10
CA PHE A 66 -9.68 1.65 11.57
C PHE A 66 -8.69 0.52 11.31
N GLN A 67 -7.74 0.75 10.43
CA GLN A 67 -6.68 -0.20 10.11
C GLN A 67 -5.35 0.26 10.68
N GLN A 68 -4.61 -0.66 11.26
CA GLN A 68 -3.23 -0.46 11.65
C GLN A 68 -2.35 -1.57 11.11
N VAL A 69 -1.10 -1.22 10.83
CA VAL A 69 -0.09 -2.20 10.39
C VAL A 69 0.81 -2.54 11.56
N ARG A 70 0.89 -3.82 11.86
CA ARG A 70 1.82 -4.36 12.84
C ARG A 70 3.00 -5.01 12.14
N ILE A 71 4.21 -4.70 12.60
CA ILE A 71 5.44 -5.36 12.15
C ILE A 71 5.99 -6.17 13.32
N ASN A 72 6.21 -7.47 13.10
CA ASN A 72 6.72 -8.41 14.12
C ASN A 72 5.92 -8.40 15.43
N GLY A 73 4.61 -8.14 15.36
CA GLY A 73 3.70 -8.11 16.51
C GLY A 73 3.67 -6.79 17.29
N LEU A 74 4.51 -5.82 16.94
CA LEU A 74 4.47 -4.48 17.55
C LEU A 74 3.30 -3.67 16.99
N ASP A 75 2.70 -2.85 17.85
CA ASP A 75 1.51 -2.06 17.50
C ASP A 75 1.76 -1.01 16.41
N GLY A 76 0.68 -0.64 15.71
CA GLY A 76 0.70 0.31 14.61
C GLY A 76 1.43 1.64 14.85
N PRO A 77 1.30 2.29 16.03
CA PRO A 77 2.06 3.51 16.35
C PRO A 77 3.58 3.38 16.26
N TYR A 78 4.12 2.16 16.31
CA TYR A 78 5.55 1.89 16.17
C TYR A 78 5.98 1.57 14.74
N THR A 79 5.04 1.60 13.80
CA THR A 79 5.30 1.39 12.37
C THR A 79 5.18 2.72 11.64
N GLN A 80 6.30 3.20 11.06
CA GLN A 80 6.30 4.43 10.29
C GLN A 80 5.95 4.17 8.83
N ILE A 81 4.93 4.87 8.33
CA ILE A 81 4.53 4.83 6.92
C ILE A 81 5.12 6.04 6.21
N LEU A 82 5.73 5.78 5.05
CA LEU A 82 6.39 6.76 4.21
C LEU A 82 5.80 6.70 2.80
N ILE A 83 5.77 7.83 2.12
CA ILE A 83 5.55 7.93 0.66
C ILE A 83 6.78 8.62 0.09
N ASP A 84 7.48 7.96 -0.81
CA ASP A 84 8.74 8.44 -1.42
C ASP A 84 9.73 8.95 -0.35
N SER A 85 9.92 8.12 0.70
CA SER A 85 10.79 8.40 1.86
C SER A 85 10.38 9.59 2.73
N ARG A 86 9.17 10.13 2.55
CA ARG A 86 8.60 11.22 3.36
C ARG A 86 7.54 10.65 4.30
N PRO A 87 7.65 10.91 5.62
CA PRO A 87 6.65 10.45 6.57
C PRO A 87 5.26 10.99 6.24
N VAL A 88 4.27 10.11 6.30
CA VAL A 88 2.86 10.52 6.22
C VAL A 88 2.48 11.08 7.58
N PHE A 89 2.44 12.42 7.67
CA PHE A 89 2.12 13.11 8.92
C PHE A 89 0.62 13.33 9.05
N SER A 90 -0.02 12.54 9.86
CA SER A 90 -1.09 12.92 10.78
C SER A 90 -1.53 11.67 11.55
N ALA A 91 -1.92 11.84 12.80
CA ALA A 91 -2.54 10.78 13.60
C ALA A 91 -3.75 10.19 12.84
N LEU A 92 -4.47 11.01 12.10
CA LEU A 92 -5.65 10.62 11.33
C LEU A 92 -5.30 9.86 10.04
N SER A 93 -4.25 10.25 9.31
CA SER A 93 -3.83 9.53 8.10
C SER A 93 -3.10 8.24 8.41
N GLY A 94 -2.46 8.11 9.57
CA GLY A 94 -1.95 6.83 10.06
C GLY A 94 -3.07 5.83 10.38
N VAL A 95 -4.27 6.35 10.67
CA VAL A 95 -5.44 5.57 11.08
C VAL A 95 -6.33 5.20 9.89
N TYR A 96 -6.64 6.17 9.04
CA TYR A 96 -7.57 5.99 7.91
C TYR A 96 -6.88 6.00 6.55
N GLY A 97 -5.57 6.29 6.51
CA GLY A 97 -4.85 6.52 5.28
C GLY A 97 -4.53 5.27 4.46
N LEU A 98 -4.42 4.11 5.08
CA LEU A 98 -3.99 2.88 4.41
C LEU A 98 -4.96 2.40 3.33
N GLU A 99 -6.26 2.54 3.56
CA GLU A 99 -7.28 2.21 2.57
C GLU A 99 -7.40 3.26 1.46
N GLN A 100 -6.85 4.47 1.68
CA GLN A 100 -6.88 5.56 0.71
C GLN A 100 -5.71 5.52 -0.27
N ILE A 101 -4.72 4.66 -0.03
CA ILE A 101 -3.58 4.49 -0.91
C ILE A 101 -3.92 3.42 -1.96
N PRO A 102 -4.25 3.83 -3.19
CA PRO A 102 -4.63 2.88 -4.24
C PRO A 102 -3.41 2.13 -4.75
N ALA A 103 -3.57 0.83 -5.00
CA ALA A 103 -2.51 0.01 -5.59
C ALA A 103 -2.03 0.57 -6.94
N SER A 104 -2.91 1.26 -7.67
CA SER A 104 -2.60 1.84 -8.98
C SER A 104 -1.49 2.89 -8.96
N MET A 105 -1.30 3.62 -7.84
CA MET A 105 -0.21 4.60 -7.70
C MET A 105 1.12 3.98 -7.27
N ILE A 106 1.10 2.74 -6.79
CA ILE A 106 2.27 2.07 -6.21
C ILE A 106 3.13 1.46 -7.32
N GLU A 107 4.42 1.74 -7.31
CA GLU A 107 5.40 1.00 -8.08
C GLU A 107 5.87 -0.23 -7.31
N ARG A 108 6.31 -0.01 -6.06
CA ARG A 108 6.69 -1.06 -5.11
C ARG A 108 6.52 -0.56 -3.68
N VAL A 109 6.49 -1.48 -2.75
CA VAL A 109 6.49 -1.17 -1.31
C VAL A 109 7.74 -1.79 -0.69
N GLU A 110 8.50 -0.96 0.00
CA GLU A 110 9.70 -1.39 0.73
C GLU A 110 9.37 -1.50 2.21
N VAL A 111 9.51 -2.71 2.75
CA VAL A 111 9.27 -3.00 4.16
C VAL A 111 10.61 -3.25 4.85
N MET A 112 11.03 -2.32 5.68
CA MET A 112 12.19 -2.44 6.55
C MET A 112 11.73 -2.80 7.96
N ARG A 113 12.23 -3.90 8.50
CA ARG A 113 11.87 -4.40 9.82
C ARG A 113 12.94 -4.06 10.84
N GLY A 114 12.52 -3.37 11.91
CA GLY A 114 13.43 -2.89 12.97
C GLY A 114 14.36 -1.76 12.49
N GLY A 115 15.08 -1.15 13.41
CA GLY A 115 16.20 -0.25 13.12
C GLY A 115 15.90 1.07 12.40
N GLY A 116 14.63 1.39 12.11
CA GLY A 116 14.23 2.57 11.35
C GLY A 116 14.25 3.89 12.12
N SER A 117 14.27 3.85 13.44
CA SER A 117 14.09 5.04 14.28
C SER A 117 15.19 6.09 14.13
N ALA A 118 16.43 5.69 13.84
CA ALA A 118 17.53 6.61 13.60
C ALA A 118 17.34 7.44 12.32
N LEU A 119 16.67 6.89 11.30
CA LEU A 119 16.47 7.53 10.01
C LEU A 119 15.11 8.22 9.89
N PHE A 120 14.07 7.65 10.50
CA PHE A 120 12.68 8.02 10.26
C PHE A 120 11.92 8.45 11.52
N GLY A 121 12.61 8.51 12.68
CA GLY A 121 12.04 9.00 13.94
C GLY A 121 11.47 7.92 14.84
N SER A 122 10.93 8.35 15.99
CA SER A 122 10.48 7.46 17.07
C SER A 122 9.35 6.51 16.69
N SER A 123 8.55 6.84 15.69
CA SER A 123 7.47 5.97 15.20
C SER A 123 7.99 4.76 14.39
N ALA A 124 9.27 4.70 14.06
CA ALA A 124 9.87 3.63 13.26
C ALA A 124 10.60 2.57 14.11
N ILE A 125 10.12 2.30 15.33
CA ILE A 125 10.72 1.31 16.24
C ILE A 125 10.50 -0.12 15.72
N ALA A 126 9.29 -0.42 15.28
CA ALA A 126 8.94 -1.72 14.69
C ALA A 126 9.53 -1.86 13.28
N GLY A 127 9.57 -0.76 12.55
CA GLY A 127 10.06 -0.68 11.19
C GLY A 127 9.39 0.43 10.38
N THR A 128 9.68 0.43 9.08
CA THR A 128 9.09 1.37 8.13
C THR A 128 8.45 0.64 6.96
N ILE A 129 7.39 1.23 6.44
CA ILE A 129 6.74 0.85 5.19
C ILE A 129 6.86 2.05 4.28
N ASN A 130 7.72 1.97 3.28
CA ASN A 130 7.95 3.03 2.31
C ASN A 130 7.27 2.67 0.99
N ILE A 131 6.33 3.50 0.59
CA ILE A 131 5.58 3.37 -0.65
C ILE A 131 6.33 4.18 -1.69
N ILE A 132 6.84 3.50 -2.71
CA ILE A 132 7.46 4.14 -3.85
C ILE A 132 6.37 4.31 -4.92
N THR A 133 6.16 5.55 -5.32
CA THR A 133 5.13 5.88 -6.31
C THR A 133 5.64 5.67 -7.72
N LYS A 134 4.71 5.40 -8.65
CA LYS A 134 5.05 5.25 -10.06
C LYS A 134 5.57 6.57 -10.65
N GLU A 135 6.64 6.46 -11.41
CA GLU A 135 7.16 7.58 -12.20
C GLU A 135 6.59 7.56 -13.62
N PRO A 136 6.33 8.74 -14.19
CA PRO A 136 5.87 8.86 -15.57
C PRO A 136 7.06 8.66 -16.54
N LEU A 137 7.30 7.42 -16.97
CA LEU A 137 8.39 7.07 -17.90
C LEU A 137 7.94 7.05 -19.37
N ARG A 138 6.65 6.89 -19.62
CA ARG A 138 6.04 6.82 -20.95
C ARG A 138 4.59 7.26 -20.92
N ASN A 139 4.07 7.68 -22.06
CA ASN A 139 2.65 7.97 -22.21
C ASN A 139 1.85 6.67 -22.05
N SER A 140 0.95 6.63 -21.08
CA SER A 140 0.10 5.48 -20.83
C SER A 140 -1.18 5.88 -20.12
N GLY A 141 -2.21 5.06 -20.25
CA GLY A 141 -3.45 5.20 -19.51
C GLY A 141 -4.03 3.83 -19.18
N GLN A 142 -4.55 3.69 -17.98
CA GLN A 142 -5.17 2.45 -17.51
C GLN A 142 -6.44 2.78 -16.75
N LEU A 143 -7.52 2.12 -17.12
CA LEU A 143 -8.79 2.12 -16.39
C LEU A 143 -9.04 0.70 -15.90
N SER A 144 -9.33 0.54 -14.64
CA SER A 144 -9.69 -0.76 -14.08
C SER A 144 -10.95 -0.64 -13.21
N HIS A 145 -11.76 -1.69 -13.24
CA HIS A 145 -12.95 -1.82 -12.43
C HIS A 145 -13.03 -3.24 -11.86
N THR A 146 -13.08 -3.32 -10.54
CA THR A 146 -13.17 -4.60 -9.82
C THR A 146 -14.45 -4.64 -9.01
N ILE A 147 -15.20 -5.72 -9.17
CA ILE A 147 -16.40 -6.01 -8.38
C ILE A 147 -16.12 -7.27 -7.56
N THR A 148 -16.24 -7.15 -6.25
CA THR A 148 -16.06 -8.28 -5.33
C THR A 148 -17.39 -8.56 -4.64
N SER A 149 -17.92 -9.78 -4.75
CA SER A 149 -19.07 -10.25 -3.98
C SER A 149 -18.62 -10.62 -2.57
N LEU A 150 -19.34 -10.16 -1.57
CA LEU A 150 -19.05 -10.43 -0.16
C LEU A 150 -19.88 -11.62 0.31
N GLY A 151 -19.21 -12.71 0.69
CA GLY A 151 -19.85 -13.91 1.24
C GLY A 151 -20.90 -14.58 0.35
N GLY A 152 -20.88 -14.34 -0.97
CA GLY A 152 -21.91 -14.86 -1.88
C GLY A 152 -23.29 -14.17 -1.75
N SER A 153 -23.34 -13.05 -1.02
CA SER A 153 -24.56 -12.27 -0.80
C SER A 153 -24.81 -11.22 -1.89
N SER A 154 -25.86 -10.41 -1.72
CA SER A 154 -26.13 -9.25 -2.55
C SER A 154 -25.24 -8.02 -2.20
N SER A 155 -24.32 -8.17 -1.26
CA SER A 155 -23.39 -7.11 -0.89
C SER A 155 -22.14 -7.13 -1.76
N PHE A 156 -21.77 -5.97 -2.28
CA PHE A 156 -20.65 -5.83 -3.21
C PHE A 156 -19.65 -4.77 -2.76
N ASP A 157 -18.39 -5.01 -3.06
CA ASP A 157 -17.31 -4.02 -3.02
C ASP A 157 -16.92 -3.68 -4.46
N ASN A 158 -17.19 -2.44 -4.87
CA ASN A 158 -16.90 -1.93 -6.19
C ASN A 158 -15.73 -0.99 -6.12
N ASN A 159 -14.69 -1.22 -6.89
CA ASN A 159 -13.52 -0.38 -6.97
C ASN A 159 -13.21 -0.01 -8.42
N THR A 160 -13.26 1.28 -8.73
CA THR A 160 -12.88 1.83 -10.03
C THR A 160 -11.61 2.63 -9.85
N SER A 161 -10.58 2.36 -10.62
CA SER A 161 -9.34 3.14 -10.62
C SER A 161 -8.96 3.56 -12.04
N LEU A 162 -8.44 4.78 -12.12
CA LEU A 162 -7.89 5.38 -13.33
C LEU A 162 -6.47 5.84 -13.02
N ASN A 163 -5.54 5.59 -13.92
CA ASN A 163 -4.24 6.23 -13.90
C ASN A 163 -3.84 6.65 -15.32
N ALA A 164 -3.10 7.74 -15.42
CA ALA A 164 -2.56 8.24 -16.68
C ALA A 164 -1.17 8.82 -16.44
N SER A 165 -0.30 8.57 -17.38
CA SER A 165 1.07 9.08 -17.42
C SER A 165 1.29 9.82 -18.73
N LEU A 166 1.76 11.05 -18.65
CA LEU A 166 2.11 11.90 -19.77
C LEU A 166 3.58 12.31 -19.62
N VAL A 167 4.34 12.14 -20.67
CA VAL A 167 5.77 12.45 -20.71
C VAL A 167 6.07 13.24 -21.96
N THR A 168 6.88 14.29 -21.83
CA THR A 168 7.35 15.07 -22.98
C THR A 168 8.33 14.25 -23.82
N ASP A 169 8.42 14.55 -25.13
CA ASP A 169 9.28 13.82 -26.06
C ASP A 169 10.78 13.89 -25.68
N ASP A 170 11.19 14.94 -25.00
CA ASP A 170 12.56 15.12 -24.48
C ASP A 170 12.80 14.47 -23.11
N HIS A 171 11.80 13.79 -22.54
CA HIS A 171 11.82 13.14 -21.23
C HIS A 171 12.22 14.08 -20.06
N ARG A 172 12.06 15.40 -20.22
CA ARG A 172 12.41 16.38 -19.18
C ARG A 172 11.27 16.70 -18.23
N ALA A 173 10.05 16.44 -18.66
CA ALA A 173 8.87 16.64 -17.83
C ALA A 173 7.93 15.44 -17.98
N GLY A 174 7.33 15.07 -16.85
CA GLY A 174 6.33 14.03 -16.80
C GLY A 174 5.24 14.38 -15.79
N LEU A 175 4.03 13.96 -16.08
CA LEU A 175 2.86 14.09 -15.20
C LEU A 175 2.24 12.71 -15.01
N TYR A 176 2.05 12.32 -13.77
CA TYR A 176 1.30 11.15 -13.40
C TYR A 176 0.04 11.56 -12.65
N ILE A 177 -1.11 11.10 -13.13
CA ILE A 177 -2.41 11.36 -12.51
C ILE A 177 -3.04 10.03 -12.18
N PHE A 178 -3.61 9.92 -10.99
CA PHE A 178 -4.38 8.75 -10.59
C PHE A 178 -5.67 9.15 -9.89
N GLY A 179 -6.66 8.27 -9.98
CA GLY A 179 -7.92 8.40 -9.28
C GLY A 179 -8.47 7.04 -8.88
N GLN A 180 -9.14 6.97 -7.74
CA GLN A 180 -9.83 5.79 -7.26
C GLN A 180 -11.18 6.19 -6.68
N ASN A 181 -12.21 5.41 -7.00
CA ASN A 181 -13.50 5.46 -6.35
C ASN A 181 -13.89 4.05 -5.91
N ARG A 182 -13.96 3.85 -4.60
CA ARG A 182 -14.33 2.57 -4.00
C ARG A 182 -15.59 2.73 -3.17
N TYR A 183 -16.54 1.85 -3.41
CA TYR A 183 -17.79 1.76 -2.67
C TYR A 183 -18.05 0.32 -2.26
N ARG A 184 -18.17 0.07 -0.97
CA ARG A 184 -18.57 -1.22 -0.40
C ARG A 184 -19.88 -1.05 0.34
N SER A 185 -20.85 -1.88 0.07
CA SER A 185 -22.05 -2.00 0.90
C SER A 185 -21.70 -2.64 2.24
N GLY A 186 -22.44 -2.29 3.29
CA GLY A 186 -22.32 -3.01 4.56
C GLY A 186 -22.65 -4.48 4.35
N TYR A 187 -21.94 -5.37 5.05
CA TYR A 187 -22.17 -6.81 5.00
C TYR A 187 -22.41 -7.32 6.40
N ASP A 188 -23.58 -7.85 6.62
CA ASP A 188 -24.06 -8.52 7.82
C ASP A 188 -24.07 -10.03 7.51
N TYR A 189 -23.20 -10.77 8.18
CA TYR A 189 -23.00 -12.20 7.89
C TYR A 189 -24.02 -13.07 8.58
N ASP A 190 -24.38 -12.77 9.82
CA ASP A 190 -25.24 -13.61 10.65
C ASP A 190 -26.69 -13.11 10.73
N GLY A 191 -26.97 -11.93 10.18
CA GLY A 191 -28.34 -11.38 10.08
C GLY A 191 -28.84 -10.74 11.40
N ASP A 192 -27.93 -10.38 12.29
CA ASP A 192 -28.29 -9.79 13.60
C ASP A 192 -28.57 -8.27 13.51
N GLY A 193 -28.41 -7.67 12.33
CA GLY A 193 -28.62 -6.25 12.07
C GLY A 193 -27.39 -5.39 12.29
N PHE A 194 -26.26 -5.97 12.68
CA PHE A 194 -24.96 -5.33 12.73
C PHE A 194 -24.07 -5.86 11.61
N THR A 195 -23.25 -5.00 11.04
CA THR A 195 -22.40 -5.39 9.92
C THR A 195 -21.00 -5.76 10.38
N GLU A 196 -20.50 -6.95 10.00
CA GLU A 196 -19.10 -7.36 10.23
C GLU A 196 -18.13 -6.60 9.32
N LEU A 197 -18.61 -6.21 8.14
CA LEU A 197 -17.88 -5.31 7.26
C LEU A 197 -18.68 -4.02 7.09
N PRO A 198 -18.14 -2.88 7.53
CA PRO A 198 -18.84 -1.61 7.45
C PRO A 198 -18.97 -1.12 6.02
N LYS A 199 -19.98 -0.28 5.78
CA LYS A 199 -20.08 0.47 4.53
C LYS A 199 -18.84 1.34 4.36
N LEU A 200 -18.24 1.29 3.16
CA LEU A 200 -17.08 2.09 2.79
C LEU A 200 -17.42 2.97 1.58
N LYS A 201 -17.03 4.23 1.66
CA LYS A 201 -17.00 5.14 0.50
C LYS A 201 -15.66 5.86 0.54
N ASN A 202 -14.81 5.56 -0.41
CA ASN A 202 -13.49 6.14 -0.51
C ASN A 202 -13.27 6.73 -1.91
N GLN A 203 -12.79 7.97 -1.97
CA GLN A 203 -12.44 8.66 -3.20
C GLN A 203 -11.07 9.29 -3.02
N THR A 204 -10.15 8.93 -3.88
CA THR A 204 -8.78 9.44 -3.89
C THR A 204 -8.43 9.95 -5.27
N VAL A 205 -7.75 11.08 -5.32
CA VAL A 205 -7.22 11.68 -6.56
C VAL A 205 -5.87 12.33 -6.25
N GLY A 206 -4.93 12.19 -7.16
CA GLY A 206 -3.60 12.80 -7.08
C GLY A 206 -2.90 12.86 -8.42
#